data_65ad3e4f414f25efd1a5375e60f1021a
#
_entry.id   65ad3e4f414f25efd1a5375e60f1021a
#
_cell.length_a   1.000
_cell.length_b   1.000
_cell.length_c   1.000
_cell.angle_alpha   90.00
_cell.angle_beta   90.00
_cell.angle_gamma   90.00
#
_symmetry.space_group_name_H-M   'P 1'
#
loop_
_entity.id
_entity.type
_entity.pdbx_description
1 polymer ?
#
loop_
_entity_poly.entity_id
_entity_poly.type
_entity_poly.pdbx_seq_one_letter_code
_entity_poly.pdbx_strand_id
1 'polypeptide(L)'
;MKKVFCLLVCTTSMLLASQNDWENQAVFQQNRENATTFFVPYADKESAVMDKHTLSPWYMSLNGIWSFNWVPKPADRPVDFYKMDYDISLWKSINVPANWELNGFGTPIYSNIVYPFPVNPPFIPHYDNPVGSYVRYFQLPESWLKRNVYLHFESGLAAMYIWVNGQKVG
;
A
#
# COMPACT_ATOMS: atom_id res chain seq x y z
N MET A 1 -63.38 26.89 -9.90
CA MET A 1 -61.99 27.24 -9.52
C MET A 1 -61.28 25.99 -9.05
N LYS A 2 -60.39 25.40 -9.90
CA LYS A 2 -59.59 24.22 -9.56
C LYS A 2 -58.24 24.74 -8.99
N LYS A 3 -57.96 24.41 -7.73
CA LYS A 3 -56.70 24.70 -7.09
C LYS A 3 -55.70 23.60 -7.50
N VAL A 4 -54.63 23.99 -8.23
CA VAL A 4 -53.51 23.13 -8.54
C VAL A 4 -52.51 23.26 -7.36
N PHE A 5 -52.28 22.14 -6.66
CA PHE A 5 -51.27 22.05 -5.59
C PHE A 5 -49.96 21.56 -6.25
N CYS A 6 -49.00 22.44 -6.38
CA CYS A 6 -47.66 22.08 -6.87
C CYS A 6 -46.84 21.58 -5.71
N LEU A 7 -46.59 20.25 -5.68
CA LEU A 7 -45.74 19.60 -4.68
C LEU A 7 -44.29 19.76 -5.15
N LEU A 8 -43.54 20.66 -4.54
CA LEU A 8 -42.12 20.87 -4.77
C LEU A 8 -41.37 19.74 -4.05
N VAL A 9 -41.03 18.69 -4.74
CA VAL A 9 -40.16 17.62 -4.22
C VAL A 9 -38.72 18.14 -4.27
N CYS A 10 -38.23 18.64 -3.14
CA CYS A 10 -36.83 19.01 -2.96
C CYS A 10 -36.01 17.72 -2.78
N THR A 11 -35.46 17.20 -3.85
CA THR A 11 -34.48 16.11 -3.78
C THR A 11 -33.17 16.70 -3.29
N THR A 12 -32.92 16.62 -1.99
CA THR A 12 -31.58 16.83 -1.45
C THR A 12 -30.68 15.69 -1.92
N SER A 13 -29.92 15.95 -2.99
CA SER A 13 -28.79 15.11 -3.35
C SER A 13 -27.78 15.20 -2.22
N MET A 14 -27.79 14.25 -1.29
CA MET A 14 -26.65 14.04 -0.40
C MET A 14 -25.46 13.69 -1.30
N LEU A 15 -24.56 14.63 -1.49
CA LEU A 15 -23.21 14.36 -1.93
C LEU A 15 -22.60 13.46 -0.84
N LEU A 16 -22.68 12.15 -1.03
CA LEU A 16 -21.86 11.22 -0.28
C LEU A 16 -20.41 11.59 -0.61
N ALA A 17 -19.75 12.30 0.31
CA ALA A 17 -18.32 12.48 0.25
C ALA A 17 -17.74 11.06 0.11
N SER A 18 -16.95 10.83 -0.94
CA SER A 18 -16.28 9.55 -1.14
C SER A 18 -15.42 9.28 0.10
N GLN A 19 -15.83 8.29 0.88
CA GLN A 19 -15.07 7.86 2.05
C GLN A 19 -13.74 7.29 1.55
N ASN A 20 -12.64 7.67 2.19
CA ASN A 20 -11.34 7.09 1.86
C ASN A 20 -11.36 5.58 2.14
N ASP A 21 -10.67 4.81 1.31
CA ASP A 21 -10.59 3.34 1.49
C ASP A 21 -10.10 2.97 2.89
N TRP A 22 -9.12 3.70 3.43
CA TRP A 22 -8.57 3.45 4.78
C TRP A 22 -9.51 3.82 5.94
N GLU A 23 -10.66 4.44 5.66
CA GLU A 23 -11.74 4.75 6.61
C GLU A 23 -13.00 3.92 6.32
N ASN A 24 -12.89 2.96 5.42
CA ASN A 24 -13.98 2.08 5.03
C ASN A 24 -13.62 0.62 5.34
N GLN A 25 -14.13 0.11 6.44
CA GLN A 25 -13.87 -1.27 6.88
C GLN A 25 -14.38 -2.35 5.92
N ALA A 26 -15.22 -2.02 4.94
CA ALA A 26 -15.62 -2.94 3.89
C ALA A 26 -14.55 -3.09 2.79
N VAL A 27 -13.60 -2.15 2.71
CA VAL A 27 -12.48 -2.15 1.75
C VAL A 27 -11.21 -2.57 2.48
N PHE A 28 -11.13 -3.83 2.90
CA PHE A 28 -9.98 -4.35 3.65
C PHE A 28 -8.93 -5.02 2.74
N GLN A 29 -9.28 -5.28 1.49
CA GLN A 29 -8.36 -5.81 0.48
C GLN A 29 -8.81 -5.45 -0.92
N GLN A 30 -7.84 -5.29 -1.83
CA GLN A 30 -8.08 -5.07 -3.26
C GLN A 30 -7.10 -5.94 -4.04
N ASN A 31 -7.59 -6.70 -5.03
CA ASN A 31 -6.79 -7.53 -5.94
C ASN A 31 -5.72 -8.40 -5.23
N ARG A 32 -6.07 -8.90 -4.07
CA ARG A 32 -5.22 -9.76 -3.25
C ARG A 32 -5.65 -11.21 -3.44
N GLU A 33 -4.68 -12.08 -3.67
CA GLU A 33 -4.91 -13.53 -3.66
C GLU A 33 -5.35 -14.00 -2.26
N ASN A 34 -6.10 -15.10 -2.25
CA ASN A 34 -6.46 -15.74 -0.99
C ASN A 34 -5.21 -16.12 -0.20
N ALA A 35 -5.28 -15.99 1.12
CA ALA A 35 -4.16 -16.37 1.98
C ALA A 35 -3.82 -17.86 1.79
N THR A 36 -2.56 -18.12 1.51
CA THR A 36 -2.00 -19.47 1.39
C THR A 36 -0.79 -19.61 2.30
N THR A 37 -0.38 -20.83 2.58
CA THR A 37 0.93 -21.06 3.19
C THR A 37 2.01 -20.53 2.26
N PHE A 38 2.95 -19.77 2.79
CA PHE A 38 4.09 -19.31 2.02
C PHE A 38 4.92 -20.48 1.55
N PHE A 39 5.30 -20.49 0.29
CA PHE A 39 6.22 -21.45 -0.29
C PHE A 39 7.01 -20.83 -1.44
N VAL A 40 8.17 -21.39 -1.69
CA VAL A 40 9.00 -21.03 -2.85
C VAL A 40 9.14 -22.28 -3.72
N PRO A 41 8.75 -22.24 -5.00
CA PRO A 41 8.98 -23.37 -5.91
C PRO A 41 10.47 -23.44 -6.28
N TYR A 42 11.01 -24.64 -6.41
CA TYR A 42 12.40 -24.89 -6.83
C TYR A 42 12.44 -25.77 -8.08
N ALA A 43 13.54 -25.70 -8.83
CA ALA A 43 13.71 -26.47 -10.04
C ALA A 43 13.97 -27.96 -9.78
N ASP A 44 14.59 -28.26 -8.63
CA ASP A 44 14.98 -29.60 -8.22
C ASP A 44 14.90 -29.79 -6.71
N LYS A 45 14.93 -31.03 -6.25
CA LYS A 45 14.83 -31.41 -4.85
C LYS A 45 16.05 -30.96 -4.04
N GLU A 46 17.21 -30.97 -4.61
CA GLU A 46 18.47 -30.61 -3.98
C GLU A 46 18.44 -29.14 -3.56
N SER A 47 18.02 -28.25 -4.46
CA SER A 47 17.83 -26.83 -4.19
C SER A 47 16.74 -26.61 -3.15
N ALA A 48 15.65 -27.37 -3.20
CA ALA A 48 14.55 -27.24 -2.24
C ALA A 48 14.98 -27.62 -0.82
N VAL A 49 15.79 -28.68 -0.67
CA VAL A 49 16.29 -29.12 0.65
C VAL A 49 17.25 -28.11 1.28
N MET A 50 17.96 -27.31 0.46
CA MET A 50 18.84 -26.25 0.95
C MET A 50 18.06 -25.08 1.55
N ASP A 51 16.78 -24.94 1.24
CA ASP A 51 15.87 -23.87 1.74
C ASP A 51 16.42 -22.44 1.56
N LYS A 52 17.15 -22.22 0.48
CA LYS A 52 17.65 -20.90 0.11
C LYS A 52 16.84 -20.34 -1.04
N HIS A 53 15.98 -19.39 -0.78
CA HIS A 53 15.08 -18.81 -1.78
C HIS A 53 15.82 -18.31 -3.03
N THR A 54 17.05 -17.82 -2.88
CA THR A 54 17.89 -17.34 -3.99
C THR A 54 18.33 -18.45 -4.97
N LEU A 55 18.17 -19.70 -4.60
CA LEU A 55 18.41 -20.84 -5.52
C LEU A 55 17.22 -21.12 -6.43
N SER A 56 16.06 -20.53 -6.13
CA SER A 56 14.90 -20.68 -6.99
C SER A 56 15.02 -19.78 -8.23
N PRO A 57 14.85 -20.32 -9.46
CA PRO A 57 14.78 -19.49 -10.65
C PRO A 57 13.48 -18.67 -10.76
N TRP A 58 12.54 -18.87 -9.84
CA TRP A 58 11.22 -18.21 -9.81
C TRP A 58 11.01 -17.32 -8.59
N TYR A 59 12.09 -16.98 -7.90
CA TYR A 59 12.07 -16.05 -6.78
C TYR A 59 13.01 -14.88 -7.04
N MET A 60 12.54 -13.67 -6.75
CA MET A 60 13.32 -12.45 -6.78
C MET A 60 13.02 -11.64 -5.53
N SER A 61 14.04 -11.37 -4.74
CA SER A 61 13.90 -10.46 -3.59
C SER A 61 13.92 -9.01 -4.05
N LEU A 62 12.95 -8.24 -3.59
CA LEU A 62 12.91 -6.79 -3.73
C LEU A 62 13.45 -6.07 -2.48
N ASN A 63 13.99 -6.81 -1.51
CA ASN A 63 14.67 -6.23 -0.36
C ASN A 63 15.87 -5.39 -0.79
N GLY A 64 16.26 -4.43 0.05
CA GLY A 64 17.39 -3.54 -0.20
C GLY A 64 16.97 -2.07 -0.24
N ILE A 65 17.70 -1.26 -0.99
CA ILE A 65 17.51 0.20 -0.99
C ILE A 65 16.35 0.59 -1.90
N TRP A 66 15.41 1.36 -1.36
CA TRP A 66 14.28 1.95 -2.06
C TRP A 66 14.35 3.49 -1.97
N SER A 67 13.84 4.20 -2.97
CA SER A 67 13.57 5.63 -2.86
C SER A 67 12.36 5.82 -1.95
N PHE A 68 12.45 6.82 -1.05
CA PHE A 68 11.50 7.00 0.03
C PHE A 68 11.15 8.48 0.26
N ASN A 69 9.87 8.77 0.36
CA ASN A 69 9.35 10.06 0.78
C ASN A 69 8.41 9.85 1.97
N TRP A 70 8.70 10.55 3.06
CA TRP A 70 7.89 10.53 4.28
C TRP A 70 7.22 11.89 4.48
N VAL A 71 5.94 11.86 4.85
CA VAL A 71 5.17 13.08 5.19
C VAL A 71 4.35 12.84 6.47
N PRO A 72 4.10 13.90 7.28
CA PRO A 72 3.46 13.75 8.59
C PRO A 72 1.94 13.49 8.51
N LYS A 73 1.31 13.72 7.36
CA LYS A 73 -0.13 13.55 7.18
C LYS A 73 -0.50 13.20 5.74
N PRO A 74 -1.65 12.54 5.52
CA PRO A 74 -2.06 12.07 4.20
C PRO A 74 -2.23 13.17 3.15
N ALA A 75 -2.61 14.39 3.56
CA ALA A 75 -2.80 15.51 2.64
C ALA A 75 -1.51 15.97 1.95
N ASP A 76 -0.37 15.74 2.58
CA ASP A 76 0.95 16.18 2.09
C ASP A 76 1.63 15.13 1.19
N ARG A 77 1.03 13.93 1.03
CA ARG A 77 1.61 12.87 0.22
C ARG A 77 1.71 13.26 -1.25
N PRO A 78 2.73 12.83 -1.97
CA PRO A 78 2.82 13.01 -3.42
C PRO A 78 1.79 12.12 -4.11
N VAL A 79 0.63 12.67 -4.47
CA VAL A 79 -0.55 11.90 -4.96
C VAL A 79 -0.29 11.19 -6.29
N ASP A 80 0.61 11.72 -7.11
CA ASP A 80 0.90 11.22 -8.47
C ASP A 80 2.22 10.47 -8.58
N PHE A 81 2.85 10.13 -7.47
CA PHE A 81 4.19 9.52 -7.45
C PHE A 81 4.31 8.18 -8.20
N TYR A 82 3.19 7.51 -8.40
CA TYR A 82 3.12 6.25 -9.14
C TYR A 82 3.26 6.43 -10.67
N LYS A 83 3.15 7.65 -11.18
CA LYS A 83 3.34 7.94 -12.61
C LYS A 83 4.80 7.71 -12.99
N MET A 84 5.00 7.15 -14.19
CA MET A 84 6.33 6.75 -14.65
C MET A 84 7.29 7.92 -14.89
N ASP A 85 6.76 9.11 -15.10
CA ASP A 85 7.49 10.36 -15.33
C ASP A 85 7.61 11.24 -14.08
N TYR A 86 7.16 10.74 -12.92
CA TYR A 86 7.25 11.50 -11.67
C TYR A 86 8.71 11.60 -11.20
N ASP A 87 9.16 12.83 -10.94
CA ASP A 87 10.53 13.08 -10.47
C ASP A 87 10.69 12.74 -8.99
N ILE A 88 11.50 11.72 -8.72
CA ILE A 88 11.87 11.28 -7.37
C ILE A 88 13.32 11.61 -7.01
N SER A 89 14.01 12.45 -7.80
CA SER A 89 15.44 12.73 -7.63
C SER A 89 15.80 13.33 -6.26
N LEU A 90 14.86 14.02 -5.63
CA LEU A 90 15.01 14.62 -4.30
C LEU A 90 14.58 13.69 -3.16
N TRP A 91 14.11 12.49 -3.45
CA TRP A 91 13.69 11.56 -2.42
C TRP A 91 14.91 10.99 -1.69
N LYS A 92 14.69 10.66 -0.42
CA LYS A 92 15.69 9.94 0.37
C LYS A 92 15.68 8.47 0.03
N SER A 93 16.60 7.71 0.60
CA SER A 93 16.62 6.25 0.51
C SER A 93 16.36 5.62 1.86
N ILE A 94 15.77 4.42 1.82
CA ILE A 94 15.55 3.58 3.00
C ILE A 94 15.84 2.13 2.65
N ASN A 95 16.38 1.38 3.59
CA ASN A 95 16.46 -0.07 3.45
C ASN A 95 15.08 -0.70 3.68
N VAL A 96 14.73 -1.68 2.86
CA VAL A 96 13.51 -2.49 3.01
C VAL A 96 13.95 -3.94 3.18
N PRO A 97 13.47 -4.66 4.20
CA PRO A 97 12.53 -4.24 5.23
C PRO A 97 13.18 -3.36 6.32
N ALA A 98 12.45 -2.38 6.80
CA ALA A 98 12.83 -1.58 7.96
C ALA A 98 11.62 -0.79 8.51
N ASN A 99 11.70 -0.40 9.77
CA ASN A 99 10.83 0.61 10.34
C ASN A 99 11.40 1.99 10.00
N TRP A 100 10.61 2.88 9.45
CA TRP A 100 11.08 4.21 9.04
C TRP A 100 11.53 5.07 10.23
N GLU A 101 10.90 4.88 11.40
CA GLU A 101 11.24 5.61 12.62
C GLU A 101 12.69 5.32 13.05
N LEU A 102 13.16 4.09 12.87
CA LEU A 102 14.55 3.70 13.14
C LEU A 102 15.53 4.21 12.08
N ASN A 103 15.03 4.73 10.98
CA ASN A 103 15.81 5.35 9.90
C ASN A 103 15.71 6.88 9.90
N GLY A 104 15.23 7.47 11.00
CA GLY A 104 15.17 8.92 11.19
C GLY A 104 13.99 9.61 10.56
N PHE A 105 12.89 8.89 10.27
CA PHE A 105 11.65 9.46 9.76
C PHE A 105 10.54 9.32 10.78
N GLY A 106 9.95 10.45 11.16
CA GLY A 106 8.91 10.48 12.18
C GLY A 106 9.42 10.21 13.59
N THR A 107 8.53 9.83 14.48
CA THR A 107 8.81 9.55 15.89
C THR A 107 8.35 8.16 16.24
N PRO A 108 9.19 7.32 16.86
CA PRO A 108 8.77 6.01 17.35
C PRO A 108 7.66 6.16 18.38
N ILE A 109 6.58 5.43 18.18
CA ILE A 109 5.47 5.36 19.14
C ILE A 109 5.44 3.95 19.72
N TYR A 110 5.59 3.84 21.05
CA TYR A 110 5.36 2.61 21.75
C TYR A 110 4.00 2.65 22.46
N SER A 111 3.07 1.86 21.96
CA SER A 111 1.72 1.79 22.51
C SER A 111 1.27 0.33 22.54
N ASN A 112 1.34 -0.28 23.74
CA ASN A 112 0.90 -1.67 23.95
C ASN A 112 -0.44 -1.76 24.72
N ILE A 113 -0.90 -0.68 25.31
CA ILE A 113 -2.10 -0.65 26.16
C ILE A 113 -3.11 0.36 25.65
N VAL A 114 -2.66 1.50 25.13
CA VAL A 114 -3.52 2.61 24.70
C VAL A 114 -3.43 2.76 23.18
N TYR A 115 -4.59 2.79 22.54
CA TYR A 115 -4.66 3.10 21.12
C TYR A 115 -4.16 4.53 20.88
N PRO A 116 -3.23 4.76 19.92
CA PRO A 116 -2.52 6.04 19.78
C PRO A 116 -3.41 7.18 19.27
N PHE A 117 -4.57 6.87 18.71
CA PHE A 117 -5.50 7.85 18.17
C PHE A 117 -6.79 7.94 18.99
N PRO A 118 -7.51 9.07 18.96
CA PRO A 118 -8.86 9.17 19.49
C PRO A 118 -9.78 8.08 18.90
N VAL A 119 -10.55 7.42 19.75
CA VAL A 119 -11.47 6.36 19.32
C VAL A 119 -12.66 6.97 18.58
N ASN A 120 -12.68 6.83 17.26
CA ASN A 120 -13.76 7.32 16.38
C ASN A 120 -13.89 6.44 15.12
N PRO A 121 -14.11 5.12 15.25
CA PRO A 121 -14.16 4.23 14.10
C PRO A 121 -15.35 4.57 13.18
N PRO A 122 -15.19 4.46 11.85
CA PRO A 122 -14.00 3.98 11.14
C PRO A 122 -12.98 5.10 10.85
N PHE A 123 -13.20 6.30 11.36
CA PHE A 123 -12.39 7.47 11.04
C PHE A 123 -11.09 7.50 11.85
N ILE A 124 -10.03 7.96 11.20
CA ILE A 124 -8.71 8.17 11.78
C ILE A 124 -8.33 9.66 11.62
N PRO A 125 -7.54 10.26 12.54
CA PRO A 125 -7.07 11.62 12.35
C PRO A 125 -6.33 11.82 11.03
N HIS A 126 -6.61 12.95 10.36
CA HIS A 126 -5.91 13.34 9.14
C HIS A 126 -4.69 14.24 9.42
N TYR A 127 -4.40 14.49 10.67
CA TYR A 127 -3.18 15.13 11.18
C TYR A 127 -2.40 14.09 11.99
N ASP A 128 -1.08 14.21 12.02
CA ASP A 128 -0.22 13.27 12.76
C ASP A 128 -0.53 11.80 12.41
N ASN A 129 -0.73 11.56 11.13
CA ASN A 129 -0.99 10.25 10.53
C ASN A 129 -0.05 10.09 9.33
N PRO A 130 1.20 9.71 9.58
CA PRO A 130 2.26 9.77 8.58
C PRO A 130 2.03 8.82 7.41
N VAL A 131 2.56 9.22 6.25
CA VAL A 131 2.53 8.42 5.04
C VAL A 131 3.95 8.26 4.49
N GLY A 132 4.34 7.02 4.20
CA GLY A 132 5.54 6.67 3.48
C GLY A 132 5.24 6.29 2.04
N SER A 133 5.84 6.99 1.10
CA SER A 133 5.79 6.64 -0.32
C SER A 133 7.11 5.99 -0.72
N TYR A 134 7.04 4.81 -1.32
CA TYR A 134 8.19 3.98 -1.67
C TYR A 134 8.23 3.76 -3.17
N VAL A 135 9.42 3.86 -3.79
CA VAL A 135 9.63 3.52 -5.20
C VAL A 135 10.83 2.60 -5.34
N ARG A 136 10.65 1.53 -6.11
CA ARG A 136 11.69 0.58 -6.48
C ARG A 136 11.61 0.26 -7.97
N TYR A 137 12.73 0.37 -8.66
CA TYR A 137 12.87 -0.13 -10.02
C TYR A 137 13.47 -1.52 -10.01
N PHE A 138 12.90 -2.42 -10.80
CA PHE A 138 13.40 -3.77 -10.99
C PHE A 138 13.04 -4.28 -12.38
N GLN A 139 13.75 -5.30 -12.83
CA GLN A 139 13.51 -5.91 -14.12
C GLN A 139 13.21 -7.40 -13.93
N LEU A 140 12.09 -7.85 -14.50
CA LEU A 140 11.74 -9.26 -14.50
C LEU A 140 12.62 -10.04 -15.49
N PRO A 141 13.07 -11.26 -15.15
CA PRO A 141 13.69 -12.15 -16.10
C PRO A 141 12.77 -12.45 -17.28
N GLU A 142 13.30 -12.53 -18.51
CA GLU A 142 12.52 -12.85 -19.71
C GLU A 142 11.76 -14.18 -19.58
N SER A 143 12.35 -15.15 -18.87
CA SER A 143 11.73 -16.45 -18.59
C SER A 143 10.43 -16.38 -17.79
N TRP A 144 10.15 -15.23 -17.16
CA TRP A 144 8.93 -15.01 -16.38
C TRP A 144 7.79 -14.40 -17.19
N LEU A 145 8.04 -13.84 -18.37
CA LEU A 145 7.05 -13.08 -19.16
C LEU A 145 5.81 -13.89 -19.57
N LYS A 146 5.87 -15.22 -19.52
CA LYS A 146 4.73 -16.11 -19.81
C LYS A 146 4.15 -16.77 -18.55
N ARG A 147 4.49 -16.26 -17.38
CA ARG A 147 4.03 -16.80 -16.09
C ARG A 147 3.15 -15.78 -15.36
N ASN A 148 2.32 -16.24 -14.45
CA ASN A 148 1.73 -15.39 -13.45
C ASN A 148 2.83 -14.97 -12.47
N VAL A 149 2.98 -13.66 -12.27
CA VAL A 149 3.98 -13.08 -11.35
C VAL A 149 3.21 -12.43 -10.20
N TYR A 150 3.59 -12.78 -9.00
CA TYR A 150 2.98 -12.28 -7.77
C TYR A 150 3.97 -11.40 -7.02
N LEU A 151 3.49 -10.27 -6.50
CA LEU A 151 4.20 -9.50 -5.49
C LEU A 151 3.79 -10.02 -4.12
N HIS A 152 4.76 -10.47 -3.35
CA HIS A 152 4.54 -10.95 -1.99
C HIS A 152 5.11 -9.94 -0.99
N PHE A 153 4.26 -9.45 -0.09
CA PHE A 153 4.63 -8.61 1.03
C PHE A 153 4.39 -9.40 2.31
N GLU A 154 5.45 -9.69 3.05
CA GLU A 154 5.34 -10.43 4.31
C GLU A 154 4.64 -9.60 5.39
N SER A 155 4.85 -8.28 5.36
CA SER A 155 4.20 -7.35 6.28
C SER A 155 4.05 -5.98 5.64
N GLY A 156 2.90 -5.37 5.87
CA GLY A 156 2.63 -3.96 5.62
C GLY A 156 1.79 -3.45 6.78
N LEU A 157 2.31 -2.51 7.56
CA LEU A 157 1.61 -1.98 8.72
C LEU A 157 0.53 -0.98 8.27
N ALA A 158 -0.68 -1.15 8.80
CA ALA A 158 -1.88 -0.36 8.51
C ALA A 158 -2.36 -0.47 7.04
N ALA A 159 -2.60 0.65 6.35
CA ALA A 159 -3.09 0.67 4.97
C ALA A 159 -1.91 0.74 3.99
N MET A 160 -1.94 -0.10 2.96
CA MET A 160 -0.93 -0.14 1.91
C MET A 160 -1.60 -0.13 0.55
N TYR A 161 -1.09 0.69 -0.37
CA TYR A 161 -1.50 0.75 -1.77
C TYR A 161 -0.32 0.43 -2.67
N ILE A 162 -0.55 -0.30 -3.74
CA ILE A 162 0.50 -0.78 -4.62
C ILE A 162 0.19 -0.40 -6.07
N TRP A 163 1.21 0.12 -6.74
CA TRP A 163 1.17 0.41 -8.18
C TRP A 163 2.34 -0.28 -8.86
N VAL A 164 2.11 -0.77 -10.07
CA VAL A 164 3.14 -1.32 -10.95
C VAL A 164 3.03 -0.62 -12.30
N ASN A 165 4.13 -0.02 -12.77
CA ASN A 165 4.18 0.71 -14.04
C ASN A 165 3.03 1.73 -14.20
N GLY A 166 2.74 2.48 -13.15
CA GLY A 166 1.69 3.51 -13.15
C GLY A 166 0.26 2.99 -12.94
N GLN A 167 0.06 1.69 -12.86
CA GLN A 167 -1.26 1.07 -12.67
C GLN A 167 -1.44 0.60 -11.21
N LYS A 168 -2.58 0.96 -10.58
CA LYS A 168 -2.92 0.45 -9.26
C LYS A 168 -3.21 -1.05 -9.36
N VAL A 169 -2.51 -1.84 -8.56
CA VAL A 169 -2.64 -3.31 -8.54
C VAL A 169 -3.11 -3.85 -7.19
N GLY A 170 -3.10 -3.04 -6.16
CA GLY A 170 -3.57 -3.43 -4.83
C GLY A 170 -3.78 -2.26 -3.89
#